data_d93515f68a74af01391d963000b97a80
#
_entry.id   d93515f68a74af01391d963000b97a80
#
_cell.length_a   1.000
_cell.length_b   1.000
_cell.length_c   1.000
_cell.angle_alpha   90.00
_cell.angle_beta   90.00
_cell.angle_gamma   90.00
#
_symmetry.space_group_name_H-M   'P 1'
#
loop_
_entity.id
_entity.type
_entity.pdbx_description
1 polymer ?
#
loop_
_entity_poly.entity_id
_entity_poly.type
_entity_poly.pdbx_seq_one_letter_code
_entity_poly.pdbx_strand_id
1 'polypeptide(L)'
;MTDNIILEGLKSFGVEKAEDKAIVLSSYLDLVMSFNPSLKLVGEKERDEIARRHILDSASAYPVFLENTEAGDQIGDLGSGAGFPGIVLAILFPDRNFVLIDRMTRRIGFLRIVKAKLNLENVEILDKDVKDVKRNFRVITCRAFRPLAEIGDEVVALTSSAILYKAVEDNIEKELETLRFQGFVFNASILPVSIPGEKARRSIVVMKEWRKP
;
A
#
# COMPACT_ATOMS: atom_id res chain seq x y z
N MET A 1 -15.17 19.06 -5.34
CA MET A 1 -16.00 17.83 -5.25
C MET A 1 -15.12 16.64 -4.85
N THR A 2 -14.06 16.30 -5.56
CA THR A 2 -13.16 15.18 -5.24
C THR A 2 -12.43 15.32 -3.89
N ASP A 3 -11.99 16.52 -3.53
CA ASP A 3 -11.31 16.76 -2.24
C ASP A 3 -12.24 16.44 -1.06
N ASN A 4 -13.54 16.65 -1.21
CA ASN A 4 -14.52 16.23 -0.22
C ASN A 4 -14.66 14.71 -0.15
N ILE A 5 -14.51 13.99 -1.27
CA ILE A 5 -14.52 12.51 -1.29
C ILE A 5 -13.35 11.97 -0.47
N ILE A 6 -12.15 12.52 -0.67
CA ILE A 6 -10.96 12.12 0.09
C ILE A 6 -11.18 12.43 1.59
N LEU A 7 -11.57 13.64 1.92
CA LEU A 7 -11.77 14.06 3.31
C LEU A 7 -12.78 13.18 4.05
N GLU A 8 -13.97 12.99 3.48
CA GLU A 8 -15.01 12.16 4.09
C GLU A 8 -14.58 10.70 4.24
N GLY A 9 -13.86 10.18 3.23
CA GLY A 9 -13.28 8.84 3.31
C GLY A 9 -12.27 8.71 4.44
N LEU A 10 -11.33 9.66 4.58
CA LEU A 10 -10.36 9.66 5.67
C LEU A 10 -11.04 9.74 7.05
N LYS A 11 -12.06 10.59 7.19
CA LYS A 11 -12.85 10.68 8.42
C LYS A 11 -13.53 9.36 8.76
N SER A 12 -14.08 8.67 7.77
CA SER A 12 -14.73 7.37 7.98
C SER A 12 -13.78 6.27 8.45
N PHE A 13 -12.47 6.39 8.14
CA PHE A 13 -11.41 5.48 8.62
C PHE A 13 -10.80 5.92 9.96
N GLY A 14 -11.28 7.01 10.54
CA GLY A 14 -10.76 7.54 11.81
C GLY A 14 -9.37 8.18 11.69
N VAL A 15 -9.03 8.69 10.50
CA VAL A 15 -7.71 9.31 10.27
C VAL A 15 -7.60 10.62 11.05
N GLU A 16 -6.58 10.71 11.90
CA GLU A 16 -6.28 11.95 12.62
C GLU A 16 -5.82 13.06 11.68
N LYS A 17 -6.21 14.31 11.94
CA LYS A 17 -5.91 15.49 11.10
C LYS A 17 -6.28 15.24 9.63
N ALA A 18 -7.46 14.68 9.41
CA ALA A 18 -7.94 14.29 8.09
C ALA A 18 -7.94 15.45 7.09
N GLU A 19 -8.24 16.68 7.55
CA GLU A 19 -8.25 17.88 6.72
C GLU A 19 -6.88 18.17 6.11
N ASP A 20 -5.82 18.20 6.92
CA ASP A 20 -4.45 18.48 6.47
C ASP A 20 -3.97 17.38 5.50
N LYS A 21 -4.24 16.12 5.85
CA LYS A 21 -3.86 14.96 5.04
C LYS A 21 -4.62 14.91 3.71
N ALA A 22 -5.89 15.29 3.69
CA ALA A 22 -6.68 15.36 2.47
C ALA A 22 -6.11 16.38 1.47
N ILE A 23 -5.59 17.52 1.93
CA ILE A 23 -4.93 18.51 1.07
C ILE A 23 -3.69 17.90 0.37
N VAL A 24 -2.85 17.21 1.14
CA VAL A 24 -1.63 16.58 0.58
C VAL A 24 -2.00 15.44 -0.36
N LEU A 25 -3.01 14.62 -0.03
CA LEU A 25 -3.51 13.55 -0.90
C LEU A 25 -4.15 14.08 -2.17
N SER A 26 -4.85 15.23 -2.13
CA SER A 26 -5.34 15.91 -3.33
C SER A 26 -4.21 16.38 -4.23
N SER A 27 -3.14 16.94 -3.66
CA SER A 27 -1.95 17.32 -4.42
C SER A 27 -1.25 16.09 -5.04
N TYR A 28 -1.22 14.95 -4.33
CA TYR A 28 -0.74 13.70 -4.88
C TYR A 28 -1.61 13.21 -6.05
N LEU A 29 -2.93 13.29 -5.91
CA LEU A 29 -3.87 12.94 -6.98
C LEU A 29 -3.66 13.81 -8.21
N ASP A 30 -3.38 15.12 -8.06
CA ASP A 30 -3.05 16.02 -9.18
C ASP A 30 -1.80 15.56 -9.94
N LEU A 31 -0.77 15.11 -9.21
CA LEU A 31 0.42 14.54 -9.83
C LEU A 31 0.10 13.25 -10.58
N VAL A 32 -0.66 12.33 -9.98
CA VAL A 32 -1.10 11.11 -10.68
C VAL A 32 -1.85 11.45 -11.95
N MET A 33 -2.85 12.34 -11.90
CA MET A 33 -3.64 12.79 -13.04
C MET A 33 -2.76 13.39 -14.16
N SER A 34 -1.81 14.24 -13.79
CA SER A 34 -0.91 14.91 -14.72
C SER A 34 0.01 13.94 -15.47
N PHE A 35 0.52 12.91 -14.80
CA PHE A 35 1.47 11.95 -15.37
C PHE A 35 0.81 10.71 -15.97
N ASN A 36 -0.43 10.38 -15.58
CA ASN A 36 -1.11 9.16 -16.03
C ASN A 36 -1.23 9.02 -17.57
N PRO A 37 -1.52 10.09 -18.36
CA PRO A 37 -1.63 9.96 -19.81
C PRO A 37 -0.34 9.45 -20.47
N SER A 38 0.83 9.84 -19.96
CA SER A 38 2.14 9.48 -20.51
C SER A 38 2.72 8.21 -19.89
N LEU A 39 2.54 8.01 -18.59
CA LEU A 39 3.18 6.91 -17.85
C LEU A 39 2.29 5.69 -17.64
N LYS A 40 0.98 5.82 -17.87
CA LYS A 40 -0.03 4.75 -17.63
C LYS A 40 0.11 4.17 -16.22
N LEU A 41 0.03 5.07 -15.22
CA LEU A 41 0.22 4.76 -13.82
C LEU A 41 -0.93 3.94 -13.25
N VAL A 42 -2.16 4.29 -13.64
CA VAL A 42 -3.41 3.65 -13.24
C VAL A 42 -4.33 3.49 -14.45
N GLY A 43 -5.31 2.59 -14.37
CA GLY A 43 -6.25 2.32 -15.45
C GLY A 43 -7.36 3.36 -15.58
N GLU A 44 -7.75 3.96 -14.46
CA GLU A 44 -8.80 4.96 -14.36
C GLU A 44 -8.36 6.29 -14.97
N LYS A 45 -9.34 7.05 -15.50
CA LYS A 45 -9.11 8.37 -16.10
C LYS A 45 -9.78 9.49 -15.31
N GLU A 46 -10.85 9.15 -14.63
CA GLU A 46 -11.63 10.13 -13.87
C GLU A 46 -11.05 10.34 -12.47
N ARG A 47 -10.91 11.60 -12.08
CA ARG A 47 -10.33 12.00 -10.79
C ARG A 47 -11.02 11.32 -9.59
N ASP A 48 -12.36 11.28 -9.59
CA ASP A 48 -13.13 10.68 -8.50
C ASP A 48 -12.95 9.17 -8.40
N GLU A 49 -12.79 8.49 -9.55
CA GLU A 49 -12.49 7.05 -9.57
C GLU A 49 -11.11 6.75 -8.99
N ILE A 50 -10.09 7.52 -9.38
CA ILE A 50 -8.73 7.36 -8.85
C ILE A 50 -8.73 7.65 -7.34
N ALA A 51 -9.45 8.68 -6.89
CA ALA A 51 -9.57 8.99 -5.47
C ALA A 51 -10.15 7.81 -4.68
N ARG A 52 -11.24 7.20 -5.15
CA ARG A 52 -11.87 6.06 -4.45
C ARG A 52 -11.05 4.79 -4.57
N ARG A 53 -10.70 4.39 -5.79
CA ARG A 53 -10.10 3.08 -6.08
C ARG A 53 -8.62 2.97 -5.73
N HIS A 54 -7.94 4.11 -5.54
CA HIS A 54 -6.53 4.09 -5.21
C HIS A 54 -6.22 4.80 -3.90
N ILE A 55 -6.68 6.05 -3.70
CA ILE A 55 -6.37 6.78 -2.46
C ILE A 55 -7.15 6.18 -1.28
N LEU A 56 -8.48 6.11 -1.37
CA LEU A 56 -9.29 5.59 -0.27
C LEU A 56 -9.09 4.08 -0.07
N ASP A 57 -8.89 3.33 -1.15
CA ASP A 57 -8.53 1.91 -1.05
C ASP A 57 -7.23 1.73 -0.24
N SER A 58 -6.20 2.53 -0.54
CA SER A 58 -4.93 2.51 0.23
C SER A 58 -5.11 2.99 1.68
N ALA A 59 -5.93 4.02 1.90
CA ALA A 59 -6.22 4.57 3.22
C ALA A 59 -7.09 3.65 4.09
N SER A 60 -7.85 2.71 3.48
CA SER A 60 -8.76 1.82 4.20
C SER A 60 -8.07 0.92 5.23
N ALA A 61 -6.77 0.67 5.08
CA ALA A 61 -5.97 -0.07 6.05
C ALA A 61 -5.43 0.80 7.20
N TYR A 62 -5.78 2.09 7.27
CA TYR A 62 -5.28 2.99 8.32
C TYR A 62 -5.43 2.42 9.74
N PRO A 63 -6.60 1.93 10.18
CA PRO A 63 -6.74 1.37 11.53
C PRO A 63 -5.82 0.15 11.75
N VAL A 64 -5.63 -0.67 10.72
CA VAL A 64 -4.79 -1.87 10.79
C VAL A 64 -3.32 -1.50 10.94
N PHE A 65 -2.84 -0.50 10.20
CA PHE A 65 -1.47 0.00 10.35
C PHE A 65 -1.25 0.66 11.71
N LEU A 66 -2.24 1.40 12.22
CA LEU A 66 -2.18 2.02 13.53
C LEU A 66 -1.98 1.00 14.65
N GLU A 67 -2.66 -0.15 14.58
CA GLU A 67 -2.57 -1.23 15.56
C GLU A 67 -1.30 -2.09 15.45
N ASN A 68 -0.69 -2.17 14.26
CA ASN A 68 0.39 -3.12 13.98
C ASN A 68 1.76 -2.49 13.75
N THR A 69 1.85 -1.15 13.79
CA THR A 69 3.09 -0.41 13.58
C THR A 69 3.20 0.77 14.56
N GLU A 70 4.44 1.18 14.85
CA GLU A 70 4.78 2.26 15.77
C GLU A 70 5.63 3.34 15.08
N ALA A 71 5.79 4.50 15.74
CA ALA A 71 6.66 5.56 15.27
C ALA A 71 8.10 5.05 15.08
N GLY A 72 8.72 5.42 13.97
CA GLY A 72 10.07 4.99 13.60
C GLY A 72 10.13 3.64 12.86
N ASP A 73 9.06 2.85 12.84
CA ASP A 73 9.04 1.58 12.12
C ASP A 73 9.34 1.76 10.62
N GLN A 74 10.08 0.79 10.06
CA GLN A 74 10.32 0.71 8.62
C GLN A 74 9.30 -0.22 7.96
N ILE A 75 8.59 0.31 6.98
CA ILE A 75 7.55 -0.39 6.22
C ILE A 75 7.98 -0.47 4.76
N GLY A 76 8.06 -1.69 4.22
CA GLY A 76 8.37 -1.91 2.82
C GLY A 76 7.10 -2.03 1.97
N ASP A 77 6.99 -1.27 0.89
CA ASP A 77 5.91 -1.38 -0.10
C ASP A 77 6.43 -2.10 -1.35
N LEU A 78 5.98 -3.34 -1.58
CA LEU A 78 6.47 -4.18 -2.67
C LEU A 78 5.70 -3.94 -3.96
N GLY A 79 6.42 -3.56 -5.02
CA GLY A 79 5.83 -3.24 -6.29
C GLY A 79 5.00 -1.98 -6.23
N SER A 80 5.55 -0.91 -5.66
CA SER A 80 4.83 0.33 -5.33
C SER A 80 4.10 0.99 -6.50
N GLY A 81 4.56 0.76 -7.72
CA GLY A 81 3.90 1.25 -8.93
C GLY A 81 3.80 2.77 -8.98
N ALA A 82 2.58 3.27 -8.99
CA ALA A 82 2.30 4.70 -8.88
C ALA A 82 2.45 5.24 -7.44
N GLY A 83 2.78 4.40 -6.45
CA GLY A 83 2.88 4.76 -5.04
C GLY A 83 1.69 4.32 -4.19
N PHE A 84 0.90 3.36 -4.66
CA PHE A 84 -0.23 2.81 -3.94
C PHE A 84 0.08 1.40 -3.41
N PRO A 85 0.06 1.15 -2.10
CA PRO A 85 -0.44 2.06 -1.04
C PRO A 85 0.64 2.98 -0.43
N GLY A 86 1.93 2.81 -0.72
CA GLY A 86 3.05 3.36 0.04
C GLY A 86 3.05 4.89 0.21
N ILE A 87 2.80 5.68 -0.85
CA ILE A 87 2.72 7.16 -0.76
C ILE A 87 1.52 7.58 0.11
N VAL A 88 0.36 6.96 -0.06
CA VAL A 88 -0.81 7.28 0.75
C VAL A 88 -0.52 7.02 2.23
N LEU A 89 0.01 5.85 2.55
CA LEU A 89 0.37 5.50 3.93
C LEU A 89 1.45 6.42 4.51
N ALA A 90 2.45 6.81 3.71
CA ALA A 90 3.49 7.74 4.15
C ALA A 90 2.91 9.13 4.52
N ILE A 91 1.90 9.60 3.78
CA ILE A 91 1.18 10.85 4.10
C ILE A 91 0.35 10.66 5.39
N LEU A 92 -0.27 9.50 5.56
CA LEU A 92 -1.11 9.22 6.73
C LEU A 92 -0.31 8.99 8.02
N PHE A 93 0.91 8.48 7.91
CA PHE A 93 1.81 8.14 9.02
C PHE A 93 3.17 8.84 8.87
N PRO A 94 3.27 10.15 9.10
CA PRO A 94 4.50 10.92 8.90
C PRO A 94 5.62 10.54 9.90
N ASP A 95 5.29 9.85 10.97
CA ASP A 95 6.19 9.36 12.01
C ASP A 95 6.78 7.96 11.74
N ARG A 96 6.41 7.31 10.62
CA ARG A 96 6.91 6.01 10.17
C ARG A 96 7.71 6.16 8.88
N ASN A 97 8.63 5.25 8.61
CA ASN A 97 9.50 5.27 7.43
C ASN A 97 9.01 4.29 6.37
N PHE A 98 8.76 4.76 5.16
CA PHE A 98 8.29 3.95 4.06
C PHE A 98 9.38 3.76 3.00
N VAL A 99 9.63 2.51 2.62
CA VAL A 99 10.56 2.15 1.55
C VAL A 99 9.75 1.61 0.38
N LEU A 100 9.66 2.39 -0.68
CA LEU A 100 8.92 2.05 -1.89
C LEU A 100 9.84 1.31 -2.85
N ILE A 101 9.49 0.06 -3.16
CA ILE A 101 10.32 -0.85 -3.95
C ILE A 101 9.62 -1.11 -5.29
N ASP A 102 10.26 -0.73 -6.38
CA ASP A 102 9.82 -1.05 -7.74
C ASP A 102 11.05 -1.18 -8.66
N ARG A 103 10.93 -1.95 -9.74
CA ARG A 103 12.00 -2.17 -10.72
C ARG A 103 11.81 -1.42 -12.03
N MET A 104 10.68 -0.75 -12.20
CA MET A 104 10.36 -0.06 -13.43
C MET A 104 10.84 1.39 -13.39
N THR A 105 11.89 1.72 -14.12
CA THR A 105 12.56 3.03 -14.14
C THR A 105 11.59 4.22 -14.28
N ARG A 106 10.56 4.11 -15.15
CA ARG A 106 9.56 5.16 -15.31
C ARG A 106 8.69 5.39 -14.06
N ARG A 107 8.37 4.33 -13.31
CA ARG A 107 7.63 4.41 -12.05
C ARG A 107 8.51 5.02 -10.96
N ILE A 108 9.75 4.58 -10.88
CA ILE A 108 10.76 5.16 -9.98
C ILE A 108 10.94 6.66 -10.23
N GLY A 109 11.01 7.08 -11.51
CA GLY A 109 11.07 8.51 -11.88
C GLY A 109 9.86 9.29 -11.35
N PHE A 110 8.66 8.75 -11.51
CA PHE A 110 7.43 9.36 -10.98
C PHE A 110 7.45 9.43 -9.44
N LEU A 111 7.80 8.36 -8.75
CA LEU A 111 7.87 8.33 -7.29
C LEU A 111 8.85 9.38 -6.75
N ARG A 112 10.02 9.57 -7.39
CA ARG A 112 10.98 10.61 -7.03
C ARG A 112 10.39 12.02 -7.18
N ILE A 113 9.61 12.26 -8.24
CA ILE A 113 8.90 13.53 -8.44
C ILE A 113 7.88 13.75 -7.32
N VAL A 114 7.06 12.74 -7.00
CA VAL A 114 6.07 12.81 -5.93
C VAL A 114 6.75 13.12 -4.59
N LYS A 115 7.80 12.36 -4.22
CA LYS A 115 8.57 12.58 -2.99
C LYS A 115 9.05 14.02 -2.88
N ALA A 116 9.67 14.54 -3.95
CA ALA A 116 10.21 15.90 -3.96
C ALA A 116 9.12 16.97 -3.91
N LYS A 117 8.04 16.81 -4.68
CA LYS A 117 6.95 17.80 -4.77
C LYS A 117 6.14 17.91 -3.48
N LEU A 118 5.94 16.78 -2.79
CA LEU A 118 5.18 16.73 -1.54
C LEU A 118 6.06 16.76 -0.28
N ASN A 119 7.38 16.91 -0.45
CA ASN A 119 8.35 16.95 0.64
C ASN A 119 8.22 15.77 1.63
N LEU A 120 8.12 14.54 1.09
CA LEU A 120 7.94 13.33 1.90
C LEU A 120 9.31 12.84 2.43
N GLU A 121 9.76 13.40 3.55
CA GLU A 121 11.05 13.05 4.14
C GLU A 121 11.10 11.60 4.64
N ASN A 122 9.96 11.06 5.05
CA ASN A 122 9.78 9.69 5.54
C ASN A 122 9.65 8.63 4.43
N VAL A 123 9.93 8.99 3.17
CA VAL A 123 9.88 8.07 2.03
C VAL A 123 11.27 7.84 1.47
N GLU A 124 11.69 6.59 1.34
CA GLU A 124 12.83 6.13 0.56
C GLU A 124 12.33 5.42 -0.70
N ILE A 125 13.02 5.59 -1.83
CA ILE A 125 12.66 4.92 -3.09
C ILE A 125 13.80 3.98 -3.48
N LEU A 126 13.51 2.70 -3.56
CA LEU A 126 14.45 1.64 -3.85
C LEU A 126 14.20 1.07 -5.26
N ASP A 127 15.09 1.42 -6.19
CA ASP A 127 15.09 0.95 -7.58
C ASP A 127 15.72 -0.45 -7.65
N LYS A 128 14.93 -1.48 -7.28
CA LYS A 128 15.37 -2.87 -7.25
C LYS A 128 14.22 -3.85 -7.50
N ASP A 129 14.56 -5.04 -7.97
CA ASP A 129 13.65 -6.18 -7.85
C ASP A 129 13.56 -6.61 -6.38
N VAL A 130 12.40 -7.07 -5.93
CA VAL A 130 12.16 -7.49 -4.53
C VAL A 130 13.15 -8.56 -4.08
N LYS A 131 13.49 -9.52 -4.95
CA LYS A 131 14.45 -10.59 -4.68
C LYS A 131 15.88 -10.10 -4.37
N ASP A 132 16.22 -8.89 -4.82
CA ASP A 132 17.55 -8.30 -4.64
C ASP A 132 17.62 -7.38 -3.42
N VAL A 133 16.50 -7.24 -2.69
CA VAL A 133 16.44 -6.46 -1.46
C VAL A 133 17.02 -7.26 -0.30
N LYS A 134 18.02 -6.70 0.36
CA LYS A 134 18.68 -7.28 1.56
C LYS A 134 18.49 -6.35 2.73
N ARG A 135 17.27 -6.32 3.26
CA ARG A 135 16.87 -5.41 4.33
C ARG A 135 15.71 -6.02 5.11
N ASN A 136 15.67 -5.84 6.41
CA ASN A 136 14.55 -6.26 7.23
C ASN A 136 13.58 -5.09 7.42
N PHE A 137 12.29 -5.38 7.35
CA PHE A 137 11.21 -4.44 7.60
C PHE A 137 10.38 -4.89 8.82
N ARG A 138 9.81 -3.95 9.53
CA ARG A 138 8.82 -4.23 10.57
C ARG A 138 7.59 -4.90 9.97
N VAL A 139 7.12 -4.33 8.85
CA VAL A 139 5.97 -4.81 8.07
C VAL A 139 6.26 -4.64 6.59
N ILE A 140 5.84 -5.61 5.79
CA ILE A 140 5.71 -5.48 4.35
C ILE A 140 4.24 -5.22 3.99
N THR A 141 4.02 -4.33 3.04
CA THR A 141 2.72 -4.15 2.39
C THR A 141 2.84 -4.32 0.88
N CYS A 142 1.76 -4.71 0.25
CA CYS A 142 1.61 -4.65 -1.21
C CYS A 142 0.13 -4.65 -1.62
N ARG A 143 -0.11 -4.13 -2.81
CA ARG A 143 -1.42 -4.12 -3.45
C ARG A 143 -1.28 -4.55 -4.92
N ALA A 144 -2.08 -5.53 -5.37
CA ALA A 144 -2.10 -6.02 -6.75
C ALA A 144 -0.68 -6.34 -7.29
N PHE A 145 0.16 -6.95 -6.47
CA PHE A 145 1.53 -7.29 -6.85
C PHE A 145 1.60 -8.66 -7.53
N ARG A 146 1.85 -9.72 -6.80
CA ARG A 146 1.88 -11.10 -7.29
C ARG A 146 1.13 -12.01 -6.30
N PRO A 147 0.67 -13.20 -6.71
CA PRO A 147 0.14 -14.20 -5.77
C PRO A 147 1.13 -14.46 -4.63
N LEU A 148 0.62 -14.59 -3.40
CA LEU A 148 1.46 -14.80 -2.22
C LEU A 148 2.31 -16.07 -2.32
N ALA A 149 1.78 -17.11 -2.96
CA ALA A 149 2.48 -18.36 -3.19
C ALA A 149 3.73 -18.22 -4.07
N GLU A 150 3.82 -17.15 -4.88
CA GLU A 150 4.97 -16.87 -5.74
C GLU A 150 6.05 -16.01 -5.07
N ILE A 151 5.67 -15.27 -4.01
CA ILE A 151 6.56 -14.31 -3.35
C ILE A 151 6.84 -14.66 -1.89
N GLY A 152 6.34 -15.80 -1.41
CA GLY A 152 6.47 -16.19 -0.02
C GLY A 152 7.92 -16.22 0.47
N ASP A 153 8.83 -16.79 -0.31
CA ASP A 153 10.26 -16.87 0.02
C ASP A 153 10.91 -15.47 0.07
N GLU A 154 10.57 -14.59 -0.90
CA GLU A 154 11.07 -13.21 -0.88
C GLU A 154 10.55 -12.43 0.33
N VAL A 155 9.26 -12.60 0.68
CA VAL A 155 8.66 -11.87 1.81
C VAL A 155 9.24 -12.32 3.15
N VAL A 156 9.36 -13.63 3.42
CA VAL A 156 9.93 -14.11 4.69
C VAL A 156 11.40 -13.75 4.88
N ALA A 157 12.13 -13.52 3.78
CA ALA A 157 13.49 -13.01 3.84
C ALA A 157 13.56 -11.53 4.25
N LEU A 158 12.44 -10.80 4.18
CA LEU A 158 12.37 -9.36 4.45
C LEU A 158 11.63 -9.03 5.76
N THR A 159 10.71 -9.90 6.19
CA THR A 159 9.86 -9.64 7.37
C THR A 159 9.19 -10.92 7.88
N SER A 160 8.75 -10.88 9.13
CA SER A 160 7.82 -11.87 9.70
C SER A 160 6.37 -11.35 9.76
N SER A 161 6.08 -10.15 9.23
CA SER A 161 4.75 -9.56 9.30
C SER A 161 4.38 -8.82 8.01
N ALA A 162 3.15 -9.03 7.52
CA ALA A 162 2.66 -8.38 6.32
C ALA A 162 1.22 -7.88 6.49
N ILE A 163 0.92 -6.73 5.85
CA ILE A 163 -0.42 -6.15 5.74
C ILE A 163 -0.71 -6.00 4.24
N LEU A 164 -1.59 -6.83 3.72
CA LEU A 164 -1.77 -7.04 2.29
C LEU A 164 -3.18 -6.64 1.84
N TYR A 165 -3.25 -5.92 0.73
CA TYR A 165 -4.52 -5.50 0.12
C TYR A 165 -4.99 -6.55 -0.88
N LYS A 166 -6.19 -7.06 -0.67
CA LYS A 166 -6.80 -8.10 -1.51
C LYS A 166 -8.20 -7.71 -1.98
N ALA A 167 -8.52 -8.02 -3.24
CA ALA A 167 -9.89 -8.01 -3.70
C ALA A 167 -10.63 -9.25 -3.17
N VAL A 168 -11.97 -9.20 -3.10
CA VAL A 168 -12.76 -10.38 -2.65
C VAL A 168 -12.66 -11.53 -3.66
N GLU A 169 -12.48 -11.20 -4.94
CA GLU A 169 -12.27 -12.15 -6.02
C GLU A 169 -10.93 -12.89 -5.91
N ASP A 170 -9.97 -12.35 -5.17
CA ASP A 170 -8.69 -12.99 -4.87
C ASP A 170 -8.93 -14.14 -3.88
N ASN A 171 -9.16 -15.31 -4.28
CA ASN A 171 -9.42 -16.47 -3.41
C ASN A 171 -8.37 -16.59 -2.28
N ILE A 172 -8.48 -15.69 -1.30
CA ILE A 172 -7.49 -15.46 -0.23
C ILE A 172 -7.23 -16.74 0.56
N GLU A 173 -8.30 -17.48 0.88
CA GLU A 173 -8.18 -18.72 1.65
C GLU A 173 -7.34 -19.75 0.89
N LYS A 174 -7.59 -19.89 -0.41
CA LYS A 174 -6.80 -20.79 -1.26
C LYS A 174 -5.32 -20.35 -1.37
N GLU A 175 -5.05 -19.07 -1.45
CA GLU A 175 -3.66 -18.57 -1.41
C GLU A 175 -2.97 -18.92 -0.08
N LEU A 176 -3.66 -18.73 1.04
CA LEU A 176 -3.14 -19.08 2.36
C LEU A 176 -2.93 -20.60 2.55
N GLU A 177 -3.84 -21.42 2.03
CA GLU A 177 -3.69 -22.87 2.00
C GLU A 177 -2.50 -23.30 1.14
N THR A 178 -2.30 -22.67 -0.03
CA THR A 178 -1.16 -22.94 -0.90
C THR A 178 0.16 -22.61 -0.20
N LEU A 179 0.24 -21.49 0.52
CA LEU A 179 1.42 -21.15 1.34
C LEU A 179 1.69 -22.20 2.42
N ARG A 180 0.66 -22.67 3.13
CA ARG A 180 0.83 -23.74 4.14
C ARG A 180 1.33 -25.02 3.49
N PHE A 181 0.79 -25.38 2.34
CA PHE A 181 1.25 -26.56 1.58
C PHE A 181 2.71 -26.43 1.13
N GLN A 182 3.18 -25.22 0.84
CA GLN A 182 4.59 -24.92 0.53
C GLN A 182 5.50 -24.92 1.77
N GLY A 183 4.96 -25.20 2.95
CA GLY A 183 5.71 -25.30 4.20
C GLY A 183 5.83 -23.99 4.98
N PHE A 184 5.14 -22.92 4.59
CA PHE A 184 5.13 -21.69 5.39
C PHE A 184 4.25 -21.82 6.63
N VAL A 185 4.72 -21.24 7.73
CA VAL A 185 4.01 -21.13 9.01
C VAL A 185 3.70 -19.65 9.26
N PHE A 186 2.46 -19.33 9.58
CA PHE A 186 2.00 -17.98 9.88
C PHE A 186 0.65 -17.97 10.59
N ASN A 187 0.36 -16.88 11.28
CA ASN A 187 -0.97 -16.51 11.72
C ASN A 187 -1.55 -15.49 10.73
N ALA A 188 -2.78 -15.69 10.28
CA ALA A 188 -3.43 -14.80 9.33
C ALA A 188 -4.82 -14.38 9.82
N SER A 189 -5.13 -13.10 9.69
CA SER A 189 -6.47 -12.53 9.89
C SER A 189 -6.91 -11.85 8.60
N ILE A 190 -8.16 -12.08 8.18
CA ILE A 190 -8.76 -11.47 7.01
C ILE A 190 -9.81 -10.47 7.50
N LEU A 191 -9.56 -9.19 7.26
CA LEU A 191 -10.39 -8.08 7.72
C LEU A 191 -11.12 -7.47 6.53
N PRO A 192 -12.45 -7.61 6.44
CA PRO A 192 -13.22 -6.96 5.39
C PRO A 192 -13.21 -5.45 5.61
N VAL A 193 -13.01 -4.70 4.53
CA VAL A 193 -13.05 -3.24 4.53
C VAL A 193 -14.02 -2.70 3.48
N SER A 194 -14.68 -1.59 3.81
CA SER A 194 -15.60 -0.90 2.91
C SER A 194 -15.00 0.44 2.52
N ILE A 195 -15.05 0.76 1.23
CA ILE A 195 -14.58 2.05 0.71
C ILE A 195 -15.80 2.90 0.41
N PRO A 196 -15.93 4.11 0.99
CA PRO A 196 -17.07 4.98 0.74
C PRO A 196 -17.28 5.25 -0.75
N GLY A 197 -18.50 4.99 -1.23
CA GLY A 197 -18.86 5.17 -2.64
C GLY A 197 -18.42 4.07 -3.61
N GLU A 198 -17.75 3.01 -3.14
CA GLU A 198 -17.43 1.82 -3.92
C GLU A 198 -18.30 0.63 -3.53
N LYS A 199 -18.74 -0.14 -4.55
CA LYS A 199 -19.48 -1.40 -4.34
C LYS A 199 -18.53 -2.60 -4.19
N ALA A 200 -17.32 -2.48 -4.71
CA ALA A 200 -16.33 -3.54 -4.65
C ALA A 200 -15.87 -3.76 -3.20
N ARG A 201 -15.99 -5.00 -2.73
CA ARG A 201 -15.51 -5.39 -1.42
C ARG A 201 -13.99 -5.57 -1.46
N ARG A 202 -13.35 -5.19 -0.37
CA ARG A 202 -11.92 -5.34 -0.16
C ARG A 202 -11.67 -6.09 1.13
N SER A 203 -10.48 -6.67 1.23
CA SER A 203 -10.00 -7.28 2.46
C SER A 203 -8.56 -6.86 2.72
N ILE A 204 -8.25 -6.62 3.98
CA ILE A 204 -6.87 -6.50 4.44
C ILE A 204 -6.49 -7.82 5.10
N VAL A 205 -5.43 -8.45 4.61
CA VAL A 205 -4.89 -9.68 5.19
C VAL A 205 -3.70 -9.30 6.04
N VAL A 206 -3.79 -9.54 7.34
CA VAL A 206 -2.69 -9.36 8.29
C VAL A 206 -2.04 -10.70 8.53
N MET A 207 -0.76 -10.82 8.22
CA MET A 207 0.04 -12.01 8.48
C MET A 207 1.09 -11.70 9.54
N LYS A 208 1.21 -12.58 10.53
CA LYS A 208 2.19 -12.49 11.63
C LYS A 208 2.94 -13.81 11.80
N GLU A 209 4.14 -13.71 12.38
CA GLU A 209 5.01 -14.87 12.59
C GLU A 209 5.28 -15.66 11.30
N TRP A 210 5.26 -14.96 10.18
CA TRP A 210 5.44 -15.58 8.88
C TRP A 210 6.89 -16.02 8.71
N ARG A 211 7.08 -17.32 8.55
CA ARG A 211 8.39 -17.95 8.42
C ARG A 211 8.30 -19.23 7.59
N LYS A 212 9.43 -19.67 7.12
CA LYS A 212 9.61 -20.99 6.53
C LYS A 212 10.62 -21.75 7.41
N PRO A 213 10.27 -22.91 7.97
CA PRO A 213 11.16 -23.72 8.81
C PRO A 213 12.40 -24.22 8.06
#